data_11197035d6df13519a591c4b567f05eb
#
_entry.id   11197035d6df13519a591c4b567f05eb
#
_cell.length_a   1.000
_cell.length_b   1.000
_cell.length_c   1.000
_cell.angle_alpha   90.00
_cell.angle_beta   90.00
_cell.angle_gamma   90.00
#
_symmetry.space_group_name_H-M   'P 1'
#
loop_
_entity.id
_entity.type
_entity.pdbx_description
1 polymer ?
#
loop_
_entity_poly.entity_id
_entity_poly.type
_entity_poly.pdbx_seq_one_letter_code
_entity_poly.pdbx_strand_id
1 'polypeptide(L)'
;MPTDFTAAELDAIRSDFPILSRVGRGGAPIAYLDASATSQKPACVIDAEADFYRRSNGAVHRGTHLLGDEATDAFESARGALASFVGVSADEIVWTKNATEAINLVALSIGHAS
;
A
#
# COMPACT_ATOMS: atom_id res chain seq x y z
N MET A 1 -16.25 -16.29 -15.00
CA MET A 1 -15.99 -14.87 -14.78
C MET A 1 -17.16 -14.26 -14.09
N PRO A 2 -16.82 -13.55 -13.11
CA PRO A 2 -17.78 -13.16 -12.14
C PRO A 2 -18.44 -11.90 -12.56
N THR A 3 -19.63 -11.93 -12.31
CA THR A 3 -20.16 -11.47 -11.06
C THR A 3 -20.15 -9.97 -11.01
N ASP A 4 -21.16 -9.45 -11.63
CA ASP A 4 -21.51 -8.06 -11.41
C ASP A 4 -21.77 -7.91 -9.91
N PHE A 5 -21.03 -7.00 -9.27
CA PHE A 5 -21.29 -6.65 -7.88
C PHE A 5 -22.72 -6.15 -7.73
N THR A 6 -23.38 -6.56 -6.68
CA THR A 6 -24.65 -5.98 -6.28
C THR A 6 -24.46 -4.52 -5.84
N ALA A 7 -25.52 -3.73 -5.88
CA ALA A 7 -25.47 -2.35 -5.41
C ALA A 7 -25.01 -2.26 -3.95
N ALA A 8 -25.44 -3.18 -3.09
CA ALA A 8 -25.04 -3.23 -1.69
C ALA A 8 -23.53 -3.52 -1.50
N GLU A 9 -22.96 -4.41 -2.32
CA GLU A 9 -21.53 -4.69 -2.30
C GLU A 9 -20.71 -3.49 -2.79
N LEU A 10 -21.17 -2.79 -3.82
CA LEU A 10 -20.53 -1.57 -4.30
C LEU A 10 -20.58 -0.46 -3.25
N ASP A 11 -21.70 -0.29 -2.54
CA ASP A 11 -21.83 0.69 -1.48
C ASP A 11 -20.93 0.33 -0.29
N ALA A 12 -20.82 -0.95 0.06
CA ALA A 12 -19.90 -1.41 1.10
C ALA A 12 -18.43 -1.12 0.73
N ILE A 13 -17.99 -1.50 -0.47
CA ILE A 13 -16.63 -1.21 -0.96
C ILE A 13 -16.39 0.31 -0.99
N ARG A 14 -17.36 1.08 -1.42
CA ARG A 14 -17.26 2.54 -1.48
C ARG A 14 -17.08 3.18 -0.10
N SER A 15 -17.75 2.63 0.91
CA SER A 15 -17.68 3.12 2.29
C SER A 15 -16.31 2.94 2.95
N ASP A 16 -15.49 2.00 2.45
CA ASP A 16 -14.12 1.80 2.91
C ASP A 16 -13.20 2.99 2.57
N PHE A 17 -13.61 3.84 1.62
CA PHE A 17 -12.82 4.97 1.15
C PHE A 17 -13.40 6.31 1.64
N PRO A 18 -12.89 6.89 2.74
CA PRO A 18 -13.47 8.09 3.36
C PRO A 18 -13.61 9.28 2.40
N ILE A 19 -12.68 9.43 1.47
CA ILE A 19 -12.71 10.52 0.49
C ILE A 19 -13.95 10.47 -0.42
N LEU A 20 -14.50 9.29 -0.68
CA LEU A 20 -15.65 9.11 -1.56
C LEU A 20 -16.97 9.47 -0.89
N SER A 21 -16.99 9.71 0.43
CA SER A 21 -18.15 10.25 1.16
C SER A 21 -18.33 11.75 0.97
N ARG A 22 -17.31 12.44 0.43
CA ARG A 22 -17.36 13.88 0.21
C ARG A 22 -18.30 14.24 -0.94
N VAL A 23 -18.86 15.42 -0.82
CA VAL A 23 -19.65 16.04 -1.88
C VAL A 23 -18.72 16.84 -2.80
N GLY A 24 -18.86 16.60 -4.10
CA GLY A 24 -18.12 17.28 -5.14
C GLY A 24 -18.73 18.64 -5.52
N ARG A 25 -18.22 19.23 -6.58
CA ARG A 25 -18.75 20.50 -7.13
C ARG A 25 -20.19 20.29 -7.56
N GLY A 26 -21.04 21.23 -7.24
CA GLY A 26 -22.47 21.17 -7.60
C GLY A 26 -23.33 20.25 -6.72
N GLY A 27 -22.79 19.76 -5.58
CA GLY A 27 -23.57 18.98 -4.62
C GLY A 27 -23.73 17.49 -4.95
N ALA A 28 -23.09 17.00 -6.01
CA ALA A 28 -23.14 15.60 -6.39
C ALA A 28 -22.08 14.77 -5.62
N PRO A 29 -22.29 13.45 -5.41
CA PRO A 29 -21.27 12.55 -4.92
C PRO A 29 -20.01 12.55 -5.81
N ILE A 30 -18.84 12.39 -5.19
CA ILE A 30 -17.60 12.31 -5.96
C ILE A 30 -17.56 11.00 -6.76
N ALA A 31 -17.32 11.12 -8.08
CA ALA A 31 -16.88 10.01 -8.93
C ALA A 31 -15.39 10.22 -9.23
N TYR A 32 -14.53 9.36 -8.66
CA TYR A 32 -13.09 9.44 -8.85
C TYR A 32 -12.65 8.47 -9.95
N LEU A 33 -12.16 8.99 -11.05
CA LEU A 33 -11.78 8.22 -12.24
C LEU A 33 -10.29 8.39 -12.62
N ASP A 34 -9.47 8.95 -11.72
CA ASP A 34 -8.06 9.25 -11.97
C ASP A 34 -7.11 8.36 -11.13
N ALA A 35 -7.46 7.09 -10.97
CA ALA A 35 -6.67 6.15 -10.19
C ALA A 35 -5.28 5.86 -10.79
N SER A 36 -5.08 6.13 -12.09
CA SER A 36 -3.79 6.01 -12.76
C SER A 36 -2.77 7.05 -12.27
N ALA A 37 -3.23 8.24 -11.89
CA ALA A 37 -2.36 9.27 -11.31
C ALA A 37 -2.09 8.99 -9.83
N THR A 38 -3.13 8.69 -9.07
CA THR A 38 -3.04 8.23 -7.68
C THR A 38 -4.31 7.49 -7.27
N SER A 39 -4.17 6.35 -6.61
CA SER A 39 -5.32 5.63 -6.06
C SER A 39 -5.76 6.25 -4.74
N GLN A 40 -7.05 6.26 -4.46
CA GLN A 40 -7.58 6.63 -3.15
C GLN A 40 -7.23 5.56 -2.12
N LYS A 41 -7.14 5.95 -0.87
CA LYS A 41 -6.72 5.06 0.22
C LYS A 41 -7.95 4.65 1.05
N PRO A 42 -8.16 3.36 1.30
CA PRO A 42 -9.19 2.93 2.25
C PRO A 42 -8.80 3.30 3.68
N ALA A 43 -9.79 3.38 4.56
CA ALA A 43 -9.60 3.75 5.96
C ALA A 43 -8.55 2.88 6.66
N CYS A 44 -8.56 1.57 6.42
CA CYS A 44 -7.60 0.65 7.02
C CYS A 44 -6.12 0.98 6.67
N VAL A 45 -5.84 1.50 5.48
CA VAL A 45 -4.49 1.92 5.08
C VAL A 45 -4.11 3.24 5.78
N ILE A 46 -5.04 4.20 5.83
CA ILE A 46 -4.83 5.49 6.52
C ILE A 46 -4.56 5.25 8.00
N ASP A 47 -5.37 4.42 8.64
CA ASP A 47 -5.26 4.11 10.05
C ASP A 47 -3.98 3.33 10.38
N ALA A 48 -3.59 2.36 9.54
CA ALA A 48 -2.35 1.61 9.71
C ALA A 48 -1.11 2.52 9.66
N GLU A 49 -1.05 3.46 8.73
CA GLU A 49 0.03 4.44 8.64
C GLU A 49 0.04 5.38 9.86
N ALA A 50 -1.13 5.89 10.24
CA ALA A 50 -1.26 6.76 11.40
C ALA A 50 -0.88 6.05 12.71
N ASP A 51 -1.28 4.80 12.87
CA ASP A 51 -0.97 4.00 14.05
C ASP A 51 0.52 3.63 14.11
N PHE A 52 1.16 3.34 12.99
CA PHE A 52 2.60 3.14 12.94
C PHE A 52 3.34 4.37 13.49
N TYR A 53 3.02 5.56 13.01
CA TYR A 53 3.65 6.79 13.51
C TYR A 53 3.34 7.09 14.98
N ARG A 54 2.18 6.73 15.47
CA ARG A 54 1.80 6.97 16.87
C ARG A 54 2.41 6.00 17.85
N ARG A 55 2.70 4.76 17.44
CA ARG A 55 3.00 3.65 18.36
C ARG A 55 4.35 2.99 18.13
N SER A 56 4.75 2.77 16.88
CA SER A 56 5.84 1.86 16.52
C SER A 56 6.88 2.49 15.59
N ASN A 57 6.91 3.82 15.49
CA ASN A 57 7.87 4.50 14.62
C ASN A 57 9.31 4.31 15.10
N GLY A 58 9.99 3.34 14.52
CA GLY A 58 11.37 2.98 14.79
C GLY A 58 12.18 2.73 13.52
N ALA A 59 13.49 2.64 13.67
CA ALA A 59 14.38 2.33 12.55
C ALA A 59 14.36 0.83 12.25
N VAL A 60 13.82 0.47 11.09
CA VAL A 60 13.80 -0.91 10.60
C VAL A 60 15.21 -1.48 10.50
N HIS A 61 15.45 -2.68 11.05
CA HIS A 61 16.73 -3.40 11.08
C HIS A 61 17.90 -2.67 11.79
N ARG A 62 17.64 -1.58 12.50
CA ARG A 62 18.70 -0.77 13.15
C ARG A 62 18.49 -0.51 14.63
N GLY A 63 17.39 -0.95 15.21
CA GLY A 63 17.09 -0.76 16.62
C GLY A 63 17.30 -2.04 17.42
N THR A 64 17.86 -1.93 18.63
CA THR A 64 17.91 -3.00 19.63
C THR A 64 16.94 -2.70 20.76
N HIS A 65 15.83 -2.05 20.46
CA HIS A 65 14.81 -1.62 21.40
C HIS A 65 13.41 -1.92 20.82
N LEU A 66 12.41 -1.95 21.69
CA LEU A 66 11.05 -2.37 21.37
C LEU A 66 10.49 -1.75 20.06
N LEU A 67 10.62 -0.44 19.88
CA LEU A 67 10.09 0.22 18.66
C LEU A 67 10.83 -0.20 17.39
N GLY A 68 12.13 -0.51 17.49
CA GLY A 68 12.90 -1.03 16.35
C GLY A 68 12.46 -2.44 15.96
N ASP A 69 12.19 -3.28 16.97
CA ASP A 69 11.69 -4.64 16.76
C ASP A 69 10.29 -4.60 16.13
N GLU A 70 9.35 -3.83 16.70
CA GLU A 70 7.99 -3.66 16.18
C GLU A 70 7.98 -3.10 14.75
N ALA A 71 8.81 -2.12 14.45
CA ALA A 71 8.93 -1.56 13.10
C ALA A 71 9.49 -2.58 12.10
N THR A 72 10.46 -3.40 12.53
CA THR A 72 11.03 -4.47 11.71
C THR A 72 10.01 -5.56 11.45
N ASP A 73 9.29 -5.99 12.46
CA ASP A 73 8.24 -7.01 12.33
C ASP A 73 7.12 -6.54 11.38
N ALA A 74 6.68 -5.30 11.51
CA ALA A 74 5.68 -4.73 10.60
C ALA A 74 6.17 -4.69 9.15
N PHE A 75 7.41 -4.27 8.93
CA PHE A 75 8.03 -4.18 7.61
C PHE A 75 8.19 -5.57 6.95
N GLU A 76 8.68 -6.55 7.69
CA GLU A 76 8.88 -7.91 7.16
C GLU A 76 7.55 -8.67 6.99
N SER A 77 6.58 -8.43 7.86
CA SER A 77 5.23 -8.98 7.69
C SER A 77 4.56 -8.44 6.42
N ALA A 78 4.70 -7.15 6.13
CA ALA A 78 4.20 -6.55 4.89
C ALA A 78 4.91 -7.14 3.65
N ARG A 79 6.23 -7.37 3.73
CA ARG A 79 7.00 -8.02 2.66
C ARG A 79 6.48 -9.43 2.40
N GLY A 80 6.28 -10.22 3.45
CA GLY A 80 5.74 -11.57 3.35
C GLY A 80 4.33 -11.62 2.78
N ALA A 81 3.46 -10.69 3.19
CA ALA A 81 2.11 -10.59 2.66
C ALA A 81 2.10 -10.27 1.15
N LEU A 82 2.95 -9.32 0.72
CA LEU A 82 3.08 -8.99 -0.71
C LEU A 82 3.65 -10.16 -1.50
N ALA A 83 4.69 -10.82 -1.00
CA ALA A 83 5.29 -12.00 -1.63
C ALA A 83 4.24 -13.10 -1.85
N SER A 84 3.44 -13.40 -0.83
CA SER A 84 2.35 -14.37 -0.92
C SER A 84 1.30 -13.96 -1.96
N PHE A 85 0.95 -12.67 -2.02
CA PHE A 85 -0.03 -12.15 -2.97
C PHE A 85 0.43 -12.29 -4.43
N VAL A 86 1.71 -12.03 -4.70
CA VAL A 86 2.27 -12.14 -6.07
C VAL A 86 2.82 -13.53 -6.40
N GLY A 87 2.87 -14.45 -5.44
CA GLY A 87 3.29 -15.85 -5.64
C GLY A 87 4.78 -16.06 -5.71
N VAL A 88 5.57 -15.28 -4.97
CA VAL A 88 7.03 -15.38 -4.87
C VAL A 88 7.46 -15.51 -3.40
N SER A 89 8.77 -15.70 -3.15
CA SER A 89 9.32 -15.68 -1.79
C SER A 89 9.62 -14.27 -1.30
N ALA A 90 9.68 -14.06 0.01
CA ALA A 90 9.85 -12.72 0.60
C ALA A 90 11.19 -12.08 0.25
N ASP A 91 12.24 -12.87 0.03
CA ASP A 91 13.58 -12.42 -0.39
C ASP A 91 13.65 -11.97 -1.85
N GLU A 92 12.63 -12.27 -2.67
CA GLU A 92 12.47 -11.74 -4.01
C GLU A 92 11.76 -10.39 -4.07
N ILE A 93 11.30 -9.88 -2.93
CA ILE A 93 10.63 -8.56 -2.84
C ILE A 93 11.63 -7.48 -2.44
N VAL A 94 11.77 -6.47 -3.28
CA VAL A 94 12.57 -5.28 -3.00
C VAL A 94 11.66 -4.05 -2.99
N TRP A 95 11.64 -3.34 -1.86
CA TRP A 95 10.89 -2.11 -1.73
C TRP A 95 11.55 -0.95 -2.48
N THR A 96 10.80 -0.24 -3.27
CA THR A 96 11.22 0.98 -3.97
C THR A 96 10.20 2.10 -3.76
N LYS A 97 10.61 3.34 -3.93
CA LYS A 97 9.73 4.51 -3.76
C LYS A 97 8.69 4.64 -4.86
N ASN A 98 9.03 4.17 -6.06
CA ASN A 98 8.15 4.27 -7.23
C ASN A 98 8.69 3.39 -8.37
N ALA A 99 7.91 3.28 -9.44
CA ALA A 99 8.29 2.51 -10.63
C ALA A 99 9.58 3.01 -11.30
N THR A 100 9.85 4.31 -11.27
CA THR A 100 11.08 4.88 -11.83
C THR A 100 12.31 4.34 -11.12
N GLU A 101 12.31 4.30 -9.79
CA GLU A 101 13.40 3.71 -9.01
C GLU A 101 13.52 2.21 -9.28
N ALA A 102 12.41 1.48 -9.34
CA ALA A 102 12.41 0.05 -9.64
C ALA A 102 13.03 -0.28 -11.00
N ILE A 103 12.64 0.45 -12.03
CA ILE A 103 13.19 0.27 -13.40
C ILE A 103 14.69 0.58 -13.43
N ASN A 104 15.13 1.66 -12.80
CA ASN A 104 16.55 2.01 -12.72
C ASN A 104 17.35 0.96 -11.94
N LEU A 105 16.81 0.44 -10.84
CA LEU A 105 17.44 -0.61 -10.06
C LEU A 105 17.68 -1.87 -10.93
N VAL A 106 16.65 -2.29 -11.66
CA VAL A 106 16.77 -3.45 -12.57
C VAL A 106 17.78 -3.18 -13.68
N ALA A 107 17.72 -2.01 -14.33
CA ALA A 107 18.64 -1.66 -15.41
C ALA A 107 20.11 -1.64 -14.96
N LEU A 108 20.38 -1.07 -13.77
CA LEU A 108 21.72 -1.04 -13.19
C LEU A 108 22.20 -2.45 -12.78
N SER A 109 21.33 -3.25 -12.20
CA SER A 109 21.68 -4.62 -11.76
C SER A 109 22.04 -5.51 -12.93
N ILE A 110 21.28 -5.47 -14.03
CA ILE A 110 21.57 -6.25 -15.25
C ILE A 110 22.82 -5.70 -15.96
N GLY A 111 22.95 -4.36 -16.06
CA GLY A 111 24.09 -3.73 -16.72
C GLY A 111 25.45 -3.97 -16.04
N HIS A 112 25.47 -4.30 -14.74
CA HIS A 112 26.69 -4.67 -14.02
C HIS A 112 26.96 -6.19 -14.03
N ALA A 113 25.97 -7.00 -14.40
CA ALA A 113 26.10 -8.46 -14.47
C ALA A 113 26.62 -8.96 -15.83
N SER A 114 26.74 -8.08 -16.81
CA SER A 114 27.29 -8.34 -18.16
C SER A 114 28.66 -7.73 -18.32
#